data_4e9e4d0a789c656d80564dc41f3ac339
#
_entry.id   4e9e4d0a789c656d80564dc41f3ac339
#
_cell.length_a   1.000
_cell.length_b   1.000
_cell.length_c   1.000
_cell.angle_alpha   90.00
_cell.angle_beta   90.00
_cell.angle_gamma   90.00
#
_symmetry.space_group_name_H-M   'P 1'
#
loop_
_entity.id
_entity.type
_entity.pdbx_description
1 polymer ?
#
loop_
_entity_poly.entity_id
_entity_poly.type
_entity_poly.pdbx_seq_one_letter_code
_entity_poly.pdbx_strand_id
1 'polypeptide(L)'
;MEHYKVISEMDGTVQCFYIYETDTLEMVLDPSRYLMHKTMSNKSPNTVRRNAYSLAAYLEYLKIQGKTADQVTAMEYEEQSSHFVKFLHWLKDGNHRETEEIKSPNNGTCNAYLKDVFRFYLFMEMQTEQSGQLSVLSYNQMTVPNSVGV
;
A
#
# COMPACT_ATOMS: atom_id res chain seq x y z
N MET A 1 12.39 6.15 -1.79
CA MET A 1 11.71 6.11 -0.49
C MET A 1 12.75 6.10 0.61
N GLU A 2 12.56 6.88 1.61
CA GLU A 2 13.57 7.17 2.63
C GLU A 2 13.54 6.21 3.82
N HIS A 3 12.34 5.77 4.22
CA HIS A 3 12.13 5.03 5.47
C HIS A 3 11.87 3.55 5.28
N TYR A 4 11.51 3.14 4.08
CA TYR A 4 11.14 1.74 3.80
C TYR A 4 11.83 1.26 2.54
N LYS A 5 12.15 -0.01 2.51
CA LYS A 5 12.82 -0.65 1.39
C LYS A 5 12.18 -1.98 1.05
N VAL A 6 12.00 -2.23 -0.23
CA VAL A 6 11.54 -3.53 -0.74
C VAL A 6 12.77 -4.40 -0.98
N ILE A 7 12.76 -5.59 -0.40
CA ILE A 7 13.81 -6.59 -0.57
C ILE A 7 13.21 -7.82 -1.23
N SER A 8 13.91 -8.39 -2.19
CA SER A 8 13.52 -9.67 -2.76
C SER A 8 14.55 -10.74 -2.45
N GLU A 9 14.08 -11.94 -2.18
CA GLU A 9 14.90 -13.11 -1.89
C GLU A 9 14.34 -14.32 -2.62
N MET A 10 15.24 -15.22 -3.04
CA MET A 10 14.84 -16.50 -3.61
C MET A 10 14.74 -17.54 -2.50
N ASP A 11 13.60 -18.21 -2.43
CA ASP A 11 13.41 -19.43 -1.63
C ASP A 11 13.23 -20.60 -2.60
N GLY A 12 14.32 -21.29 -2.86
CA GLY A 12 14.35 -22.28 -3.95
C GLY A 12 14.13 -21.59 -5.30
N THR A 13 13.04 -21.90 -5.97
CA THR A 13 12.66 -21.30 -7.26
C THR A 13 11.64 -20.16 -7.10
N VAL A 14 11.21 -19.87 -5.88
CA VAL A 14 10.17 -18.89 -5.60
C VAL A 14 10.80 -17.59 -5.19
N GLN A 15 10.44 -16.50 -5.87
CA GLN A 15 10.89 -15.16 -5.51
C GLN A 15 9.91 -14.56 -4.49
N CYS A 16 10.44 -14.22 -3.31
CA CYS A 16 9.69 -13.63 -2.21
C CYS A 16 10.04 -12.16 -2.03
N PHE A 17 9.10 -11.36 -1.59
CA PHE A 17 9.28 -9.92 -1.39
C PHE A 17 8.94 -9.56 0.04
N TYR A 18 9.76 -8.67 0.62
CA TYR A 18 9.61 -8.20 1.99
C TYR A 18 9.81 -6.69 2.03
N ILE A 19 9.23 -6.05 3.04
CA ILE A 19 9.42 -4.62 3.29
C ILE A 19 10.14 -4.47 4.63
N TYR A 20 11.23 -3.73 4.60
CA TYR A 20 12.03 -3.41 5.79
C TYR A 20 11.98 -1.94 6.08
N GLU A 21 12.01 -1.59 7.36
CA GLU A 21 12.23 -0.23 7.80
C GLU A 21 13.74 0.06 7.81
N THR A 22 14.17 1.13 7.16
CA THR A 22 15.60 1.42 6.96
C THR A 22 16.31 1.81 8.26
N ASP A 23 15.62 2.49 9.17
CA ASP A 23 16.21 2.96 10.43
C ASP A 23 16.48 1.83 11.42
N THR A 24 15.54 0.90 11.55
CA THR A 24 15.60 -0.20 12.52
C THR A 24 16.14 -1.49 11.93
N LEU A 25 16.17 -1.61 10.61
CA LEU A 25 16.48 -2.83 9.85
C LEU A 25 15.51 -3.97 10.17
N GLU A 26 14.34 -3.65 10.68
CA GLU A 26 13.31 -4.61 11.00
C GLU A 26 12.32 -4.79 9.87
N MET A 27 11.89 -6.04 9.67
CA MET A 27 10.83 -6.36 8.71
C MET A 27 9.51 -5.77 9.19
N VAL A 28 8.79 -5.11 8.28
CA VAL A 28 7.42 -4.67 8.56
C VAL A 28 6.50 -5.87 8.37
N LEU A 29 5.99 -6.41 9.48
CA LEU A 29 5.39 -7.75 9.50
C LEU A 29 4.12 -7.88 8.66
N ASP A 30 3.13 -7.03 8.89
CA ASP A 30 1.83 -7.20 8.25
C ASP A 30 1.89 -7.05 6.72
N PRO A 31 2.52 -6.02 6.16
CA PRO A 31 2.72 -5.95 4.71
C PRO A 31 3.53 -7.12 4.17
N SER A 32 4.58 -7.55 4.85
CA SER A 32 5.41 -8.67 4.40
C SER A 32 4.65 -9.99 4.42
N ARG A 33 3.78 -10.21 5.40
CA ARG A 33 2.88 -11.37 5.45
C ARG A 33 1.89 -11.35 4.30
N TYR A 34 1.35 -10.19 3.98
CA TYR A 34 0.46 -10.04 2.82
C TYR A 34 1.18 -10.39 1.51
N LEU A 35 2.41 -9.91 1.33
CA LEU A 35 3.20 -10.22 0.15
C LEU A 35 3.50 -11.72 0.05
N MET A 36 3.81 -12.37 1.16
CA MET A 36 3.99 -13.83 1.21
C MET A 36 2.70 -14.56 0.81
N HIS A 37 1.56 -14.10 1.31
CA HIS A 37 0.25 -14.64 0.94
C HIS A 37 0.02 -14.54 -0.58
N LYS A 38 0.34 -13.40 -1.18
CA LYS A 38 0.25 -13.21 -2.64
C LYS A 38 1.17 -14.17 -3.40
N THR A 39 2.38 -14.35 -2.93
CA THR A 39 3.35 -15.26 -3.52
C THR A 39 2.84 -16.70 -3.46
N MET A 40 2.33 -17.14 -2.31
CA MET A 40 1.79 -18.48 -2.11
C MET A 40 0.48 -18.71 -2.88
N SER A 41 -0.20 -17.65 -3.29
CA SER A 41 -1.42 -17.72 -4.10
C SER A 41 -1.12 -17.76 -5.62
N ASN A 42 0.11 -18.06 -6.01
CA ASN A 42 0.56 -18.17 -7.40
C ASN A 42 0.44 -16.88 -8.22
N LYS A 43 0.51 -15.73 -7.57
CA LYS A 43 0.61 -14.45 -8.29
C LYS A 43 1.99 -14.32 -8.90
N SER A 44 2.08 -13.70 -10.08
CA SER A 44 3.37 -13.55 -10.76
C SER A 44 4.32 -12.70 -9.93
N PRO A 45 5.65 -12.93 -10.03
CA PRO A 45 6.63 -12.08 -9.32
C PRO A 45 6.49 -10.60 -9.65
N ASN A 46 6.16 -10.24 -10.87
CA ASN A 46 5.97 -8.84 -11.26
C ASN A 46 4.76 -8.21 -10.54
N THR A 47 3.68 -8.96 -10.39
CA THR A 47 2.50 -8.52 -9.65
C THR A 47 2.83 -8.30 -8.17
N VAL A 48 3.52 -9.25 -7.54
CA VAL A 48 3.89 -9.15 -6.12
C VAL A 48 4.88 -8.01 -5.91
N ARG A 49 5.82 -7.82 -6.83
CA ARG A 49 6.75 -6.68 -6.79
C ARG A 49 6.01 -5.35 -6.81
N ARG A 50 5.05 -5.19 -7.72
CA ARG A 50 4.22 -3.98 -7.77
C ARG A 50 3.48 -3.76 -6.46
N ASN A 51 2.86 -4.82 -5.91
CA ASN A 51 2.18 -4.75 -4.62
C ASN A 51 3.14 -4.29 -3.51
N ALA A 52 4.36 -4.80 -3.52
CA ALA A 52 5.38 -4.43 -2.53
C ALA A 52 5.71 -2.93 -2.60
N TYR A 53 5.93 -2.40 -3.81
CA TYR A 53 6.23 -0.98 -3.98
C TYR A 53 5.03 -0.09 -3.65
N SER A 54 3.81 -0.53 -3.98
CA SER A 54 2.60 0.19 -3.59
C SER A 54 2.47 0.29 -2.07
N LEU A 55 2.71 -0.80 -1.37
CA LEU A 55 2.64 -0.82 0.10
C LEU A 55 3.76 -0.02 0.73
N ALA A 56 4.98 -0.12 0.20
CA ALA A 56 6.10 0.67 0.70
C ALA A 56 5.83 2.17 0.54
N ALA A 57 5.28 2.60 -0.59
CA ALA A 57 4.88 3.98 -0.81
C ALA A 57 3.83 4.43 0.21
N TYR A 58 2.84 3.59 0.49
CA TYR A 58 1.81 3.90 1.48
C TYR A 58 2.38 4.00 2.89
N LEU A 59 3.27 3.10 3.27
CA LEU A 59 3.94 3.16 4.58
C LEU A 59 4.75 4.45 4.72
N GLU A 60 5.42 4.85 3.65
CA GLU A 60 6.16 6.12 3.63
C GLU A 60 5.22 7.31 3.86
N TYR A 61 4.09 7.32 3.17
CA TYR A 61 3.07 8.34 3.35
C TYR A 61 2.53 8.37 4.79
N LEU A 62 2.23 7.20 5.36
CA LEU A 62 1.79 7.09 6.75
C LEU A 62 2.82 7.68 7.71
N LYS A 63 4.09 7.38 7.50
CA LYS A 63 5.16 7.89 8.33
C LYS A 63 5.26 9.41 8.27
N ILE A 64 5.16 9.97 7.08
CA ILE A 64 5.16 11.42 6.88
C ILE A 64 3.97 12.07 7.58
N GLN A 65 2.81 11.42 7.55
CA GLN A 65 1.61 11.91 8.21
C GLN A 65 1.60 11.64 9.73
N GLY A 66 2.55 10.89 10.24
CA GLY A 66 2.60 10.50 11.64
C GLY A 66 1.44 9.60 12.05
N LYS A 67 0.99 8.74 11.15
CA LYS A 67 -0.17 7.85 11.36
C LYS A 67 0.22 6.39 11.20
N THR A 68 -0.54 5.52 11.88
CA THR A 68 -0.44 4.07 11.72
C THR A 68 -1.65 3.55 10.94
N ALA A 69 -1.53 2.32 10.41
CA ALA A 69 -2.64 1.67 9.73
C ALA A 69 -3.86 1.51 10.66
N ASP A 70 -3.64 1.21 11.93
CA ASP A 70 -4.72 1.09 12.93
C ASP A 70 -5.45 2.42 13.14
N GLN A 71 -4.73 3.52 13.16
CA GLN A 71 -5.34 4.84 13.25
C GLN A 71 -6.23 5.15 12.04
N VAL A 72 -5.82 4.72 10.85
CA VAL A 72 -6.62 4.89 9.64
C VAL A 72 -7.92 4.09 9.72
N THR A 73 -7.86 2.85 10.23
CA THR A 73 -9.07 2.03 10.38
C THR A 73 -10.04 2.59 11.43
N ALA A 74 -9.55 3.37 12.39
CA ALA A 74 -10.37 4.04 13.40
C ALA A 74 -11.02 5.34 12.90
N MET A 75 -10.65 5.83 11.73
CA MET A 75 -11.23 7.05 11.16
C MET A 75 -12.65 6.84 10.69
N GLU A 76 -13.45 7.91 10.78
CA GLU A 76 -14.76 7.96 10.13
C GLU A 76 -14.61 8.10 8.61
N TYR A 77 -15.69 7.86 7.89
CA TYR A 77 -15.69 7.83 6.42
C TYR A 77 -15.05 9.08 5.80
N GLU A 78 -15.43 10.27 6.26
CA GLU A 78 -14.92 11.51 5.67
C GLU A 78 -13.42 11.68 5.89
N GLU A 79 -12.93 11.34 7.07
CA GLU A 79 -11.50 11.36 7.36
C GLU A 79 -10.72 10.34 6.53
N GLN A 80 -11.24 9.12 6.43
CA GLN A 80 -10.62 8.08 5.60
C GLN A 80 -10.58 8.49 4.14
N SER A 81 -11.69 9.00 3.62
CA SER A 81 -11.76 9.47 2.24
C SER A 81 -10.72 10.56 1.97
N SER A 82 -10.63 11.54 2.86
CA SER A 82 -9.62 12.60 2.76
C SER A 82 -8.20 12.05 2.81
N HIS A 83 -7.95 11.10 3.69
CA HIS A 83 -6.65 10.45 3.84
C HIS A 83 -6.19 9.81 2.53
N PHE A 84 -7.06 9.04 1.88
CA PHE A 84 -6.72 8.35 0.64
C PHE A 84 -6.66 9.29 -0.56
N VAL A 85 -7.48 10.32 -0.61
CA VAL A 85 -7.38 11.35 -1.67
C VAL A 85 -6.04 12.09 -1.57
N LYS A 86 -5.63 12.45 -0.36
CA LYS A 86 -4.32 13.06 -0.13
C LYS A 86 -3.17 12.13 -0.49
N PHE A 87 -3.31 10.85 -0.24
CA PHE A 87 -2.32 9.86 -0.67
C PHE A 87 -2.20 9.83 -2.20
N LEU A 88 -3.31 9.86 -2.92
CA LEU A 88 -3.30 9.92 -4.39
C LEU A 88 -2.59 11.17 -4.89
N HIS A 89 -2.85 12.31 -4.30
CA HIS A 89 -2.16 13.56 -4.66
C HIS A 89 -0.66 13.47 -4.37
N TRP A 90 -0.29 12.90 -3.24
CA TRP A 90 1.10 12.70 -2.87
C TRP A 90 1.82 11.79 -3.87
N LEU A 91 1.17 10.72 -4.32
CA LEU A 91 1.71 9.84 -5.38
C LEU A 91 1.84 10.59 -6.70
N LYS A 92 0.82 11.34 -7.08
CA LYS A 92 0.78 12.08 -8.35
C LYS A 92 1.88 13.14 -8.43
N ASP A 93 2.22 13.74 -7.30
CA ASP A 93 3.31 14.71 -7.20
C ASP A 93 4.71 14.04 -7.24
N GLY A 94 4.77 12.72 -7.26
CA GLY A 94 6.02 11.98 -7.38
C GLY A 94 6.83 11.87 -6.08
N ASN A 95 6.24 12.17 -4.94
CA ASN A 95 6.93 12.20 -3.64
C ASN A 95 7.46 10.83 -3.19
N HIS A 96 6.92 9.75 -3.73
CA HIS A 96 7.34 8.39 -3.41
C HIS A 96 8.58 7.93 -4.17
N ARG A 97 9.08 8.73 -5.11
CA ARG A 97 10.21 8.37 -5.96
C ARG A 97 11.55 8.66 -5.29
N GLU A 98 12.52 7.81 -5.56
CA GLU A 98 13.89 7.98 -5.09
C GLU A 98 14.71 8.92 -5.97
N THR A 99 14.29 9.14 -7.21
CA THR A 99 14.99 9.99 -8.16
C THR A 99 14.08 11.10 -8.66
N GLU A 100 14.66 12.26 -8.87
CA GLU A 100 13.98 13.42 -9.46
C GLU A 100 13.68 13.25 -10.96
N GLU A 101 13.81 12.07 -11.50
CA GLU A 101 13.37 11.78 -12.87
C GLU A 101 11.87 11.80 -12.97
N ILE A 102 11.44 12.71 -13.65
CA ILE A 102 10.25 13.45 -13.48
C ILE A 102 9.24 13.10 -14.53
N LYS A 103 8.53 12.04 -14.32
CA LYS A 103 7.16 11.99 -14.82
C LYS A 103 6.28 11.75 -13.62
N SER A 104 5.40 12.68 -13.32
CA SER A 104 4.29 12.40 -12.43
C SER A 104 3.58 11.15 -12.90
N PRO A 105 3.34 10.16 -12.03
CA PRO A 105 2.60 8.97 -12.42
C PRO A 105 1.22 9.40 -12.95
N ASN A 106 0.72 8.67 -13.94
CA ASN A 106 -0.63 8.95 -14.43
C ASN A 106 -1.68 8.49 -13.41
N ASN A 107 -2.92 8.90 -13.63
CA ASN A 107 -4.02 8.56 -12.71
C ASN A 107 -4.24 7.05 -12.62
N GLY A 108 -4.04 6.31 -13.71
CA GLY A 108 -4.15 4.86 -13.71
C GLY A 108 -3.14 4.19 -12.79
N THR A 109 -1.90 4.65 -12.80
CA THR A 109 -0.83 4.15 -11.91
C THR A 109 -1.15 4.47 -10.45
N CYS A 110 -1.56 5.70 -10.16
CA CYS A 110 -1.93 6.10 -8.79
C CYS A 110 -3.12 5.28 -8.28
N ASN A 111 -4.12 5.05 -9.10
CA ASN A 111 -5.28 4.23 -8.74
C ASN A 111 -4.89 2.77 -8.53
N ALA A 112 -3.95 2.24 -9.31
CA ALA A 112 -3.44 0.88 -9.11
C ALA A 112 -2.76 0.75 -7.74
N TYR A 113 -1.97 1.75 -7.34
CA TYR A 113 -1.35 1.78 -6.01
C TYR A 113 -2.41 1.81 -4.91
N LEU A 114 -3.41 2.64 -5.05
CA LEU A 114 -4.49 2.73 -4.06
C LEU A 114 -5.28 1.42 -3.96
N LYS A 115 -5.56 0.76 -5.09
CA LYS A 115 -6.21 -0.56 -5.08
C LYS A 115 -5.38 -1.59 -4.35
N ASP A 116 -4.08 -1.60 -4.54
CA ASP A 116 -3.17 -2.51 -3.84
C ASP A 116 -3.23 -2.27 -2.32
N VAL A 117 -3.27 -1.01 -1.89
CA VAL A 117 -3.41 -0.65 -0.48
C VAL A 117 -4.75 -1.13 0.08
N PHE A 118 -5.85 -0.93 -0.64
CA PHE A 118 -7.16 -1.40 -0.22
C PHE A 118 -7.21 -2.92 -0.07
N ARG A 119 -6.60 -3.65 -0.99
CA ARG A 119 -6.51 -5.11 -0.91
C ARG A 119 -5.70 -5.56 0.30
N PHE A 120 -4.67 -4.83 0.66
CA PHE A 120 -3.93 -5.08 1.88
C PHE A 120 -4.82 -4.94 3.12
N TYR A 121 -5.59 -3.86 3.22
CA TYR A 121 -6.54 -3.68 4.33
C TYR A 121 -7.59 -4.79 4.37
N LEU A 122 -8.09 -5.22 3.22
CA LEU A 122 -9.02 -6.35 3.16
C LEU A 122 -8.39 -7.65 3.64
N PHE A 123 -7.14 -7.90 3.30
CA PHE A 123 -6.38 -9.03 3.83
C PHE A 123 -6.27 -8.97 5.35
N MET A 124 -5.94 -7.82 5.91
CA MET A 124 -5.86 -7.62 7.35
C MET A 124 -7.20 -7.87 8.03
N GLU A 125 -8.27 -7.41 7.43
CA GLU A 125 -9.63 -7.66 7.90
C GLU A 125 -9.93 -9.16 7.97
N MET A 126 -9.58 -9.90 6.93
CA MET A 126 -9.76 -11.36 6.89
C MET A 126 -8.93 -12.07 7.96
N GLN A 127 -7.71 -11.61 8.21
CA GLN A 127 -6.81 -12.21 9.21
C GLN A 127 -7.29 -11.99 10.64
N THR A 128 -7.93 -10.87 10.91
CA THR A 128 -8.42 -10.53 12.25
C THR A 128 -9.87 -10.92 12.48
N GLU A 129 -10.54 -11.46 11.48
CA GLU A 129 -11.99 -11.76 11.49
C GLU A 129 -12.83 -10.53 11.82
N GLN A 130 -12.29 -9.34 11.62
CA GLN A 130 -13.00 -8.08 11.78
C GLN A 130 -13.43 -7.57 10.42
N SER A 131 -14.70 -7.22 10.29
CA SER A 131 -15.23 -6.63 9.07
C SER A 131 -15.28 -5.11 9.17
N GLY A 132 -15.23 -4.45 8.02
CA GLY A 132 -15.44 -3.01 7.95
C GLY A 132 -14.28 -2.15 8.45
N GLN A 133 -13.03 -2.61 8.33
CA GLN A 133 -11.86 -1.82 8.73
C GLN A 133 -11.72 -0.53 7.93
N LEU A 134 -12.11 -0.53 6.68
CA LEU A 134 -12.20 0.69 5.89
C LEU A 134 -13.68 1.02 5.64
N SER A 135 -14.19 2.03 6.32
CA SER A 135 -15.55 2.50 6.14
C SER A 135 -15.80 3.01 4.72
N VAL A 136 -14.79 3.54 4.08
CA VAL A 136 -14.80 3.94 2.68
C VAL A 136 -15.24 2.78 1.77
N LEU A 137 -14.77 1.57 2.04
CA LEU A 137 -15.13 0.37 1.26
C LEU A 137 -16.59 0.00 1.44
N SER A 138 -17.11 0.12 2.65
CA SER A 138 -18.51 -0.19 2.98
C SER A 138 -19.48 0.73 2.25
N TYR A 139 -19.15 2.02 2.17
CA TYR A 139 -20.05 3.02 1.58
C TYR A 139 -20.10 2.98 0.06
N ASN A 140 -19.00 2.67 -0.60
CA ASN A 140 -18.86 2.85 -2.04
C ASN A 140 -18.78 1.55 -2.83
N GLN A 141 -18.85 0.40 -2.17
CA GLN A 141 -18.66 -0.94 -2.78
C GLN A 141 -17.42 -1.00 -3.70
N MET A 142 -16.55 -0.27 -3.44
CA MET A 142 -15.20 0.06 -3.83
C MET A 142 -14.68 -0.43 -5.14
N THR A 143 -15.03 0.34 -6.10
CA THR A 143 -14.10 0.64 -7.17
C THR A 143 -13.45 1.99 -6.89
N VAL A 144 -12.15 2.08 -7.02
CA VAL A 144 -11.48 3.37 -6.98
C VAL A 144 -11.77 4.06 -8.31
N PRO A 145 -12.53 5.17 -8.32
CA PRO A 145 -12.81 5.86 -9.57
C PRO A 145 -11.52 6.44 -10.14
N ASN A 146 -11.35 6.39 -11.45
CA ASN A 146 -10.20 7.01 -12.12
C ASN A 146 -10.14 8.53 -11.90
N SER A 147 -11.25 9.11 -11.53
CA SER A 147 -11.35 10.54 -11.21
C SER A 147 -10.90 10.88 -9.81
N VAL A 148 -10.71 9.91 -8.92
CA VAL A 148 -10.26 10.17 -7.55
C VAL A 148 -8.83 10.67 -7.60
N GLY A 149 -8.59 11.83 -7.00
CA GLY A 149 -7.28 12.45 -7.01
C GLY A 149 -6.95 13.24 -8.28
N VAL A 150 -7.91 13.39 -9.11
CA VAL A 150 -7.77 14.25 -10.30
C VAL A 150 -8.13 15.69 -9.96
#